data_8686b4f16f747f8fcce83bae4406194b
#
_entry.id   8686b4f16f747f8fcce83bae4406194b
#
_cell.length_a   1.000
_cell.length_b   1.000
_cell.length_c   1.000
_cell.angle_alpha   90.00
_cell.angle_beta   90.00
_cell.angle_gamma   90.00
#
_symmetry.space_group_name_H-M   'P 1'
#
loop_
_entity.id
_entity.type
_entity.pdbx_description
1 polymer ?
#
loop_
_entity_poly.entity_id
_entity_poly.type
_entity_poly.pdbx_seq_one_letter_code
_entity_poly.pdbx_strand_id
1 'polypeptide(L)'
;AGDRSSAVCSSDPKSYEMKKIHQPIRIEALGNGKYRISNKRFHANMEDLYGRYEITEDGRTVCSGNLEDLKLEAQASKVITLPDIPATKVPGAEYFINFSFCQKRDTEWAKADYEVATEQFKLSSSEKPIFVPEKGNINLNETADALVVKGERFEAVFSKKEGTLSAYTLNNV
;
A
#
# COMPACT_ATOMS: atom_id res chain seq x y z
N ALA A 1 -5.05 26.02 37.67
CA ALA A 1 -5.87 25.07 36.90
C ALA A 1 -5.31 25.05 35.47
N GLY A 2 -4.45 24.08 35.21
CA GLY A 2 -3.83 23.94 33.90
C GLY A 2 -4.73 23.08 32.99
N ASP A 3 -5.16 23.66 31.91
CA ASP A 3 -5.85 22.99 30.82
C ASP A 3 -4.86 22.03 30.14
N ARG A 4 -5.04 20.73 30.39
CA ARG A 4 -4.37 19.68 29.60
C ARG A 4 -5.25 19.37 28.40
N SER A 5 -5.17 20.21 27.39
CA SER A 5 -5.62 19.81 26.06
C SER A 5 -4.68 18.70 25.58
N SER A 6 -5.08 17.45 25.76
CA SER A 6 -4.46 16.31 25.11
C SER A 6 -4.73 16.44 23.60
N ALA A 7 -3.84 17.12 22.89
CA ALA A 7 -3.79 17.03 21.45
C ALA A 7 -3.47 15.56 21.12
N VAL A 8 -4.48 14.78 20.80
CA VAL A 8 -4.28 13.47 20.18
C VAL A 8 -3.66 13.76 18.82
N CYS A 9 -2.34 13.61 18.75
CA CYS A 9 -1.61 13.74 17.50
C CYS A 9 -2.08 12.60 16.60
N SER A 10 -2.93 12.91 15.63
CA SER A 10 -3.49 11.95 14.66
C SER A 10 -2.42 11.33 13.74
N SER A 11 -1.16 11.70 13.91
CA SER A 11 0.00 11.21 13.17
C SER A 11 0.84 10.17 13.92
N ASP A 12 0.38 9.67 15.07
CA ASP A 12 1.11 8.61 15.79
C ASP A 12 0.97 7.28 15.02
N PRO A 13 2.07 6.67 14.52
CA PRO A 13 2.05 5.39 13.85
C PRO A 13 1.33 4.29 14.65
N LYS A 14 1.40 4.33 15.98
CA LYS A 14 0.70 3.38 16.86
C LYS A 14 -0.83 3.46 16.76
N SER A 15 -1.37 4.64 16.46
CA SER A 15 -2.83 4.80 16.26
C SER A 15 -3.32 4.08 15.01
N TYR A 16 -2.53 4.07 13.93
CA TYR A 16 -2.85 3.36 12.70
C TYR A 16 -2.80 1.84 12.91
N GLU A 17 -1.81 1.34 13.63
CA GLU A 17 -1.71 -0.07 13.98
C GLU A 17 -2.89 -0.52 14.85
N MET A 18 -3.26 0.26 15.85
CA MET A 18 -4.44 -0.01 16.68
C MET A 18 -5.72 -0.03 15.84
N LYS A 19 -5.92 0.94 14.94
CA LYS A 19 -7.06 0.96 14.02
C LYS A 19 -7.09 -0.33 13.19
N LYS A 20 -5.96 -0.77 12.65
CA LYS A 20 -5.85 -1.99 11.84
C LYS A 20 -6.23 -3.25 12.62
N ILE A 21 -5.73 -3.40 13.84
CA ILE A 21 -6.00 -4.56 14.69
C ILE A 21 -7.48 -4.62 15.10
N HIS A 22 -8.08 -3.48 15.42
CA HIS A 22 -9.45 -3.38 15.93
C HIS A 22 -10.52 -3.16 14.84
N GLN A 23 -10.14 -3.11 13.57
CA GLN A 23 -11.10 -2.89 12.49
C GLN A 23 -12.26 -3.90 12.55
N PRO A 24 -13.52 -3.44 12.30
CA PRO A 24 -14.72 -4.27 12.47
C PRO A 24 -14.95 -5.26 11.32
N ILE A 25 -14.20 -5.16 10.24
CA ILE A 25 -14.30 -6.01 9.06
C ILE A 25 -12.98 -6.76 8.91
N ARG A 26 -13.06 -8.04 8.60
CA ARG A 26 -11.91 -8.87 8.20
C ARG A 26 -12.06 -9.30 6.76
N ILE A 27 -10.97 -9.23 6.02
CA ILE A 27 -10.92 -9.72 4.65
C ILE A 27 -9.81 -10.76 4.56
N GLU A 28 -10.07 -11.85 3.87
CA GLU A 28 -9.13 -12.95 3.64
C GLU A 28 -9.13 -13.32 2.16
N ALA A 29 -7.94 -13.36 1.56
CA ALA A 29 -7.79 -13.85 0.20
C ALA A 29 -7.87 -15.38 0.17
N LEU A 30 -8.76 -15.93 -0.65
CA LEU A 30 -8.95 -17.38 -0.83
C LEU A 30 -8.27 -17.91 -2.10
N GLY A 31 -7.64 -17.03 -2.86
CA GLY A 31 -7.07 -17.34 -4.17
C GLY A 31 -8.10 -17.24 -5.32
N ASN A 32 -7.59 -17.25 -6.54
CA ASN A 32 -8.40 -17.21 -7.77
C ASN A 32 -9.43 -16.05 -7.80
N GLY A 33 -9.04 -14.86 -7.37
CA GLY A 33 -9.91 -13.68 -7.33
C GLY A 33 -11.04 -13.75 -6.28
N LYS A 34 -11.01 -14.73 -5.38
CA LYS A 34 -12.02 -14.89 -4.33
C LYS A 34 -11.54 -14.33 -3.01
N TYR A 35 -12.44 -13.60 -2.34
CA TYR A 35 -12.19 -12.97 -1.05
C TYR A 35 -13.34 -13.25 -0.11
N ARG A 36 -13.01 -13.60 1.15
CA ARG A 36 -13.99 -13.72 2.22
C ARG A 36 -14.03 -12.42 2.99
N ILE A 37 -15.20 -11.80 3.06
CA ILE A 37 -15.47 -10.63 3.90
C ILE A 37 -16.23 -11.11 5.12
N SER A 38 -15.77 -10.76 6.31
CA SER A 38 -16.37 -11.15 7.58
C SER A 38 -16.70 -9.91 8.41
N ASN A 39 -17.94 -9.81 8.87
CA ASN A 39 -18.37 -8.82 9.83
C ASN A 39 -17.97 -9.28 11.24
N LYS A 40 -17.04 -8.59 11.89
CA LYS A 40 -16.58 -8.90 13.26
C LYS A 40 -17.46 -8.26 14.35
N ARG A 41 -18.42 -7.42 13.99
CA ARG A 41 -19.33 -6.78 14.94
C ARG A 41 -20.23 -7.82 15.60
N PHE A 42 -20.53 -7.65 16.89
CA PHE A 42 -21.37 -8.57 17.65
C PHE A 42 -22.87 -8.26 17.54
N HIS A 43 -23.22 -6.98 17.36
CA HIS A 43 -24.61 -6.51 17.48
C HIS A 43 -25.08 -5.63 16.31
N ALA A 44 -24.28 -5.50 15.26
CA ALA A 44 -24.61 -4.66 14.12
C ALA A 44 -24.29 -5.36 12.81
N ASN A 45 -25.18 -5.22 11.83
CA ASN A 45 -24.93 -5.61 10.45
C ASN A 45 -24.04 -4.56 9.74
N MET A 46 -23.81 -4.73 8.44
CA MET A 46 -22.97 -3.85 7.64
C MET A 46 -23.77 -2.85 6.79
N GLU A 47 -25.06 -2.63 7.04
CA GLU A 47 -25.88 -1.71 6.23
C GLU A 47 -25.44 -0.25 6.31
N ASP A 48 -24.79 0.13 7.41
CA ASP A 48 -24.23 1.47 7.64
C ASP A 48 -22.91 1.71 6.87
N LEU A 49 -22.35 0.67 6.25
CA LEU A 49 -21.09 0.72 5.51
C LEU A 49 -21.30 0.49 4.02
N TYR A 50 -20.39 1.04 3.24
CA TYR A 50 -20.18 0.63 1.87
C TYR A 50 -18.72 0.17 1.69
N GLY A 51 -18.49 -0.72 0.75
CA GLY A 51 -17.16 -1.21 0.42
C GLY A 51 -16.80 -0.87 -1.01
N ARG A 52 -15.53 -0.64 -1.24
CA ARG A 52 -14.94 -0.47 -2.56
C ARG A 52 -13.63 -1.24 -2.65
N TYR A 53 -13.25 -1.54 -3.86
CA TYR A 53 -11.93 -2.09 -4.14
C TYR A 53 -11.22 -1.27 -5.21
N GLU A 54 -9.93 -1.33 -5.20
CA GLU A 54 -9.05 -0.65 -6.14
C GLU A 54 -7.87 -1.56 -6.46
N ILE A 55 -7.60 -1.76 -7.75
CA ILE A 55 -6.43 -2.49 -8.20
C ILE A 55 -5.38 -1.47 -8.65
N THR A 56 -4.19 -1.58 -8.12
CA THR A 56 -3.07 -0.71 -8.46
C THR A 56 -1.97 -1.48 -9.18
N GLU A 57 -1.34 -0.83 -10.14
CA GLU A 57 -0.12 -1.24 -10.85
C GLU A 57 0.96 -0.23 -10.50
N ASP A 58 2.04 -0.67 -9.86
CA ASP A 58 3.14 0.20 -9.39
C ASP A 58 2.64 1.49 -8.70
N GLY A 59 1.56 1.34 -7.88
CA GLY A 59 0.94 2.44 -7.14
C GLY A 59 -0.07 3.30 -7.93
N ARG A 60 -0.29 3.03 -9.22
CA ARG A 60 -1.30 3.72 -10.02
C ARG A 60 -2.57 2.88 -10.12
N THR A 61 -3.71 3.48 -9.87
CA THR A 61 -5.01 2.80 -10.00
C THR A 61 -5.29 2.46 -11.46
N VAL A 62 -5.48 1.18 -11.74
CA VAL A 62 -5.83 0.65 -13.08
C VAL A 62 -7.25 0.13 -13.16
N CYS A 63 -7.85 -0.23 -12.03
CA CYS A 63 -9.23 -0.66 -11.95
C CYS A 63 -9.80 -0.34 -10.56
N SER A 64 -11.06 0.02 -10.49
CA SER A 64 -11.76 0.22 -9.23
C SER A 64 -13.24 -0.14 -9.37
N GLY A 65 -13.89 -0.46 -8.26
CA GLY A 65 -15.30 -0.75 -8.24
C GLY A 65 -15.87 -0.77 -6.83
N ASN A 66 -17.19 -0.79 -6.76
CA ASN A 66 -17.90 -0.93 -5.50
C ASN A 66 -18.16 -2.40 -5.21
N LEU A 67 -18.18 -2.73 -3.92
CA LEU A 67 -18.59 -4.04 -3.45
C LEU A 67 -20.11 -4.03 -3.25
N GLU A 68 -20.81 -4.80 -4.06
CA GLU A 68 -22.24 -4.88 -3.99
C GLU A 68 -22.72 -5.85 -2.90
N ASP A 69 -23.94 -5.65 -2.43
CA ASP A 69 -24.65 -6.56 -1.53
C ASP A 69 -23.87 -6.93 -0.25
N LEU A 70 -23.40 -5.90 0.45
CA LEU A 70 -22.66 -6.00 1.72
C LEU A 70 -23.56 -6.04 2.96
N LYS A 71 -24.80 -6.50 2.83
CA LYS A 71 -25.72 -6.66 3.97
C LYS A 71 -25.36 -7.91 4.76
N LEU A 72 -24.24 -7.88 5.45
CA LEU A 72 -23.81 -8.97 6.31
C LEU A 72 -24.30 -8.73 7.73
N GLU A 73 -25.02 -9.71 8.26
CA GLU A 73 -25.40 -9.74 9.67
C GLU A 73 -24.20 -9.78 10.60
N ALA A 74 -24.42 -9.53 11.89
CA ALA A 74 -23.39 -9.65 12.90
C ALA A 74 -22.75 -11.05 12.87
N GLN A 75 -21.43 -11.11 12.92
CA GLN A 75 -20.61 -12.35 12.87
C GLN A 75 -20.77 -13.17 11.58
N ALA A 76 -21.47 -12.67 10.56
CA ALA A 76 -21.61 -13.35 9.28
C ALA A 76 -20.43 -13.10 8.34
N SER A 77 -20.28 -14.00 7.37
CA SER A 77 -19.26 -13.91 6.33
C SER A 77 -19.86 -14.18 4.95
N LYS A 78 -19.28 -13.56 3.93
CA LYS A 78 -19.63 -13.77 2.52
C LYS A 78 -18.37 -13.92 1.69
N VAL A 79 -18.41 -14.80 0.70
CA VAL A 79 -17.36 -14.89 -0.30
C VAL A 79 -17.79 -14.09 -1.52
N ILE A 80 -16.94 -13.19 -1.96
CA ILE A 80 -17.09 -12.44 -3.21
C ILE A 80 -16.05 -12.92 -4.21
N THR A 81 -16.37 -12.78 -5.50
CA THR A 81 -15.41 -12.99 -6.58
C THR A 81 -15.26 -11.67 -7.32
N LEU A 82 -14.05 -11.20 -7.41
CA LEU A 82 -13.72 -9.99 -8.16
C LEU A 82 -13.12 -10.38 -9.50
N PRO A 83 -13.28 -9.52 -10.53
CA PRO A 83 -12.63 -9.73 -11.80
C PRO A 83 -11.12 -9.84 -11.60
N ASP A 84 -10.51 -10.70 -12.38
CA ASP A 84 -9.06 -10.81 -12.42
C ASP A 84 -8.43 -9.47 -12.86
N ILE A 85 -7.15 -9.34 -12.56
CA ILE A 85 -6.29 -8.22 -12.99
C ILE A 85 -6.50 -7.99 -14.50
N PRO A 86 -6.36 -6.74 -14.99
CA PRO A 86 -6.41 -6.42 -16.41
C PRO A 86 -5.69 -7.46 -17.27
N ALA A 87 -6.31 -7.85 -18.39
CA ALA A 87 -5.83 -8.94 -19.25
C ALA A 87 -4.40 -8.76 -19.78
N THR A 88 -3.88 -7.54 -19.75
CA THR A 88 -2.51 -7.20 -20.14
C THR A 88 -1.71 -6.79 -18.89
N LYS A 89 -0.95 -7.74 -18.35
CA LYS A 89 0.00 -7.44 -17.26
C LYS A 89 1.29 -6.88 -17.85
N VAL A 90 1.77 -5.78 -17.28
CA VAL A 90 3.09 -5.25 -17.62
C VAL A 90 4.16 -6.14 -16.98
N PRO A 91 5.13 -6.67 -17.75
CA PRO A 91 6.21 -7.48 -17.20
C PRO A 91 6.99 -6.73 -16.12
N GLY A 92 7.10 -7.34 -14.94
CA GLY A 92 7.82 -6.78 -13.81
C GLY A 92 7.05 -5.81 -12.93
N ALA A 93 5.87 -5.35 -13.34
CA ALA A 93 5.02 -4.49 -12.51
C ALA A 93 4.45 -5.24 -11.30
N GLU A 94 4.27 -4.54 -10.20
CA GLU A 94 3.64 -5.06 -9.00
C GLU A 94 2.16 -4.66 -8.95
N TYR A 95 1.31 -5.64 -8.74
CA TYR A 95 -0.13 -5.44 -8.64
C TYR A 95 -0.61 -5.69 -7.22
N PHE A 96 -1.42 -4.76 -6.71
CA PHE A 96 -2.09 -4.90 -5.42
C PHE A 96 -3.58 -4.64 -5.59
N ILE A 97 -4.38 -5.35 -4.81
CA ILE A 97 -5.79 -5.01 -4.60
C ILE A 97 -5.94 -4.42 -3.20
N ASN A 98 -6.57 -3.27 -3.14
CA ASN A 98 -6.86 -2.53 -1.92
C ASN A 98 -8.36 -2.56 -1.69
N PHE A 99 -8.79 -2.95 -0.51
CA PHE A 99 -10.17 -2.87 -0.07
C PHE A 99 -10.33 -1.74 0.93
N SER A 100 -11.42 -1.03 0.84
CA SER A 100 -11.77 0.06 1.75
C SER A 100 -13.24 -0.02 2.11
N PHE A 101 -13.54 0.03 3.40
CA PHE A 101 -14.91 0.07 3.93
C PHE A 101 -15.10 1.39 4.66
N CYS A 102 -16.10 2.14 4.21
CA CYS A 102 -16.38 3.47 4.71
C CYS A 102 -17.81 3.56 5.24
N GLN A 103 -18.04 4.44 6.22
CA GLN A 103 -19.39 4.71 6.70
C GLN A 103 -20.17 5.59 5.71
N LYS A 104 -21.48 5.29 5.58
CA LYS A 104 -22.36 5.98 4.64
C LYS A 104 -22.84 7.35 5.13
N ARG A 105 -22.84 7.59 6.43
CA ARG A 105 -23.46 8.76 7.06
C ARG A 105 -22.56 9.34 8.14
N ASP A 106 -22.80 10.60 8.44
CA ASP A 106 -22.20 11.25 9.60
C ASP A 106 -22.63 10.52 10.89
N THR A 107 -21.69 10.37 11.80
CA THR A 107 -21.88 9.89 13.16
C THR A 107 -21.34 10.94 14.14
N GLU A 108 -21.55 10.75 15.43
CA GLU A 108 -21.02 11.67 16.46
C GLU A 108 -19.48 11.73 16.46
N TRP A 109 -18.80 10.65 16.03
CA TRP A 109 -17.36 10.51 16.12
C TRP A 109 -16.63 10.65 14.76
N ALA A 110 -17.33 10.53 13.63
CA ALA A 110 -16.72 10.69 12.30
C ALA A 110 -17.73 11.09 11.23
N LYS A 111 -17.24 11.73 10.18
CA LYS A 111 -18.03 12.12 9.02
C LYS A 111 -18.31 10.93 8.10
N ALA A 112 -19.28 11.08 7.20
CA ALA A 112 -19.47 10.17 6.09
C ALA A 112 -18.14 9.99 5.34
N ASP A 113 -17.99 8.83 4.68
CA ASP A 113 -16.78 8.42 3.98
C ASP A 113 -15.56 8.15 4.88
N TYR A 114 -15.70 8.22 6.21
CA TYR A 114 -14.63 7.78 7.09
C TYR A 114 -14.36 6.28 6.91
N GLU A 115 -13.10 5.95 6.59
CA GLU A 115 -12.66 4.57 6.40
C GLU A 115 -12.54 3.86 7.76
N VAL A 116 -13.35 2.82 7.95
CA VAL A 116 -13.39 2.02 9.18
C VAL A 116 -12.58 0.74 9.11
N ALA A 117 -12.34 0.23 7.90
CA ALA A 117 -11.51 -0.94 7.68
C ALA A 117 -10.86 -0.90 6.30
N THR A 118 -9.65 -1.40 6.20
CA THR A 118 -8.89 -1.52 4.95
C THR A 118 -8.08 -2.80 4.93
N GLU A 119 -7.86 -3.35 3.74
CA GLU A 119 -6.97 -4.50 3.53
C GLU A 119 -6.32 -4.42 2.17
N GLN A 120 -5.07 -4.89 2.10
CA GLN A 120 -4.31 -4.95 0.87
C GLN A 120 -3.78 -6.37 0.64
N PHE A 121 -3.93 -6.86 -0.58
CA PHE A 121 -3.33 -8.13 -1.00
C PHE A 121 -2.49 -7.92 -2.24
N LYS A 122 -1.32 -8.54 -2.24
CA LYS A 122 -0.49 -8.61 -3.43
C LYS A 122 -1.12 -9.61 -4.40
N LEU A 123 -1.35 -9.16 -5.62
CA LEU A 123 -1.78 -9.99 -6.72
C LEU A 123 -0.55 -10.60 -7.41
N SER A 124 -0.75 -11.71 -8.16
CA SER A 124 0.37 -12.32 -8.88
C SER A 124 0.94 -11.34 -9.90
N SER A 125 2.20 -10.97 -9.73
CA SER A 125 2.95 -10.21 -10.73
C SER A 125 3.41 -11.15 -11.87
N SER A 126 3.62 -10.60 -13.07
CA SER A 126 4.39 -11.29 -14.11
C SER A 126 5.87 -11.36 -13.73
N GLU A 127 6.61 -12.25 -14.37
CA GLU A 127 8.05 -12.36 -14.14
C GLU A 127 8.73 -10.99 -14.38
N LYS A 128 9.62 -10.63 -13.46
CA LYS A 128 10.44 -9.43 -13.65
C LYS A 128 11.32 -9.64 -14.86
N PRO A 129 11.46 -8.65 -15.75
CA PRO A 129 12.42 -8.73 -16.83
C PRO A 129 13.82 -8.98 -16.24
N ILE A 130 14.54 -9.92 -16.83
CA ILE A 130 15.92 -10.18 -16.42
C ILE A 130 16.72 -8.91 -16.73
N PHE A 131 17.23 -8.29 -15.68
CA PHE A 131 18.14 -7.15 -15.88
C PHE A 131 19.43 -7.66 -16.51
N VAL A 132 19.64 -7.31 -17.77
CA VAL A 132 20.90 -7.52 -18.44
C VAL A 132 21.71 -6.24 -18.27
N PRO A 133 22.80 -6.27 -17.48
CA PRO A 133 23.61 -5.07 -17.30
C PRO A 133 24.24 -4.68 -18.64
N GLU A 134 24.09 -3.41 -19.00
CA GLU A 134 24.82 -2.86 -20.14
C GLU A 134 26.31 -2.93 -19.86
N LYS A 135 27.10 -3.38 -20.86
CA LYS A 135 28.53 -3.34 -20.76
C LYS A 135 29.00 -1.90 -20.89
N GLY A 136 29.64 -1.40 -19.87
CA GLY A 136 30.19 -0.05 -19.83
C GLY A 136 31.50 -0.02 -19.07
N ASN A 137 32.34 0.99 -19.33
CA ASN A 137 33.55 1.20 -18.57
C ASN A 137 33.22 1.98 -17.29
N ILE A 138 33.71 1.44 -16.18
CA ILE A 138 33.64 2.09 -14.87
C ILE A 138 35.04 2.47 -14.45
N ASN A 139 35.27 3.74 -14.18
CA ASN A 139 36.50 4.27 -13.63
C ASN A 139 36.33 4.45 -12.12
N LEU A 140 37.28 3.89 -11.38
CA LEU A 140 37.34 4.03 -9.94
C LEU A 140 38.51 4.94 -9.60
N ASN A 141 38.20 6.03 -8.86
CA ASN A 141 39.20 6.92 -8.31
C ASN A 141 39.06 6.97 -6.79
N GLU A 142 40.14 6.57 -6.11
CA GLU A 142 40.17 6.50 -4.66
C GLU A 142 41.10 7.58 -4.10
N THR A 143 40.52 8.41 -3.22
CA THR A 143 41.27 9.44 -2.47
C THR A 143 41.33 9.06 -0.97
N ALA A 144 42.01 9.86 -0.16
CA ALA A 144 42.04 9.65 1.29
C ALA A 144 40.63 9.66 1.91
N ASP A 145 39.74 10.55 1.43
CA ASP A 145 38.45 10.83 2.07
C ASP A 145 37.24 10.28 1.28
N ALA A 146 37.42 9.93 0.00
CA ALA A 146 36.32 9.54 -0.87
C ALA A 146 36.71 8.43 -1.85
N LEU A 147 35.68 7.66 -2.26
CA LEU A 147 35.70 6.74 -3.36
C LEU A 147 34.77 7.29 -4.45
N VAL A 148 35.31 7.62 -5.62
CA VAL A 148 34.55 8.14 -6.75
C VAL A 148 34.42 7.06 -7.82
N VAL A 149 33.19 6.68 -8.12
CA VAL A 149 32.85 5.73 -9.19
C VAL A 149 32.25 6.51 -10.35
N LYS A 150 32.88 6.50 -11.49
CA LYS A 150 32.47 7.23 -12.69
C LYS A 150 32.19 6.29 -13.84
N GLY A 151 30.96 6.29 -14.33
CA GLY A 151 30.54 5.66 -15.57
C GLY A 151 30.38 6.67 -16.70
N GLU A 152 29.88 6.23 -17.85
CA GLU A 152 29.68 7.12 -19.01
C GLU A 152 28.66 8.24 -18.73
N ARG A 153 27.63 7.95 -17.92
CA ARG A 153 26.51 8.87 -17.69
C ARG A 153 26.25 9.18 -16.20
N PHE A 154 27.05 8.61 -15.31
CA PHE A 154 26.87 8.81 -13.88
C PHE A 154 28.19 8.99 -13.14
N GLU A 155 28.12 9.65 -12.01
CA GLU A 155 29.18 9.73 -11.02
C GLU A 155 28.59 9.51 -9.64
N ALA A 156 29.18 8.62 -8.86
CA ALA A 156 28.81 8.32 -7.49
C ALA A 156 30.01 8.54 -6.57
N VAL A 157 29.82 9.35 -5.52
CA VAL A 157 30.87 9.68 -4.55
C VAL A 157 30.49 9.08 -3.20
N PHE A 158 31.36 8.24 -2.66
CA PHE A 158 31.18 7.64 -1.35
C PHE A 158 32.18 8.26 -0.38
N SER A 159 31.68 8.78 0.76
CA SER A 159 32.49 9.25 1.87
C SER A 159 33.08 8.08 2.63
N LYS A 160 34.43 8.00 2.71
CA LYS A 160 35.11 6.96 3.50
C LYS A 160 34.96 7.20 5.00
N LYS A 161 34.87 8.45 5.40
CA LYS A 161 34.72 8.84 6.80
C LYS A 161 33.34 8.45 7.35
N GLU A 162 32.29 8.62 6.56
CA GLU A 162 30.91 8.39 6.98
C GLU A 162 30.36 7.05 6.54
N GLY A 163 31.00 6.38 5.58
CA GLY A 163 30.54 5.13 5.00
C GLY A 163 29.25 5.27 4.18
N THR A 164 28.97 6.45 3.64
CA THR A 164 27.74 6.78 2.95
C THR A 164 27.97 7.25 1.52
N LEU A 165 26.93 7.12 0.66
CA LEU A 165 26.89 7.78 -0.65
C LEU A 165 26.65 9.28 -0.40
N SER A 166 27.66 10.11 -0.66
CA SER A 166 27.62 11.56 -0.42
C SER A 166 27.10 12.36 -1.59
N ALA A 167 27.29 11.87 -2.82
CA ALA A 167 26.75 12.49 -4.03
C ALA A 167 26.49 11.44 -5.12
N TYR A 168 25.44 11.68 -5.89
CA TYR A 168 25.13 10.91 -7.10
C TYR A 168 24.66 11.86 -8.19
N THR A 169 25.30 11.82 -9.34
CA THR A 169 24.98 12.63 -10.50
C THR A 169 24.67 11.72 -11.68
N LEU A 170 23.58 11.95 -12.37
CA LEU A 170 23.17 11.22 -13.56
C LEU A 170 22.99 12.21 -14.72
N ASN A 171 23.63 11.95 -15.86
CA ASN A 171 23.58 12.83 -17.04
C ASN A 171 23.96 14.30 -16.74
N ASN A 172 24.91 14.52 -15.82
CA ASN A 172 25.38 15.84 -15.36
C ASN A 172 24.30 16.67 -14.60
N VAL A 173 23.31 16.04 -14.02
CA VAL A 173 22.27 16.66 -13.17
C VAL A 173 22.32 16.11 -11.76
#